data_94edd7ab9887669ce72e35e328bd6573
#
_entry.id   94edd7ab9887669ce72e35e328bd6573
#
_cell.length_a   1.000
_cell.length_b   1.000
_cell.length_c   1.000
_cell.angle_alpha   90.00
_cell.angle_beta   90.00
_cell.angle_gamma   90.00
#
_symmetry.space_group_name_H-M   'P 1'
#
loop_
_entity.id
_entity.type
_entity.pdbx_description
1 polymer ?
#
loop_
_entity_poly.entity_id
_entity_poly.type
_entity_poly.pdbx_seq_one_letter_code
_entity_poly.pdbx_strand_id
1 'polypeptide(L)'
;MSAFSLPRVLAAAGLVLALPALAGCSTSVPAVDPVASASPGQPVAAFYGDSYTRGTGASDPALRWSSRICEERGWAELNPSVDGLGYVINRGLIGEDLVEAIVAEEPDIVIVTMGLNDNFAMPDRAAELEEAIRDDLATFAEELPDARLIVVEPFWHLDERPASVGTINDWVESAAQDVGADYITGASEWMAGHPEWLSIDGVHPNDEGYAAIATRMDEELTKLGL
;
A
#
# COMPACT_ATOMS: atom_id res chain seq x y z
N MET A 1 75.98 -58.20 -11.58
CA MET A 1 74.64 -58.14 -12.17
C MET A 1 73.85 -57.17 -11.32
N SER A 2 73.80 -55.89 -11.77
CA SER A 2 73.26 -54.77 -10.99
C SER A 2 71.83 -54.46 -11.47
N ALA A 3 70.87 -54.50 -10.57
CA ALA A 3 69.47 -54.12 -10.84
C ALA A 3 69.27 -52.65 -10.52
N PHE A 4 68.99 -51.88 -11.53
CA PHE A 4 68.57 -50.44 -11.38
C PHE A 4 67.11 -50.34 -10.94
N SER A 5 66.88 -49.65 -9.83
CA SER A 5 65.55 -49.32 -9.33
C SER A 5 65.20 -47.90 -9.77
N LEU A 6 64.09 -47.74 -10.50
CA LEU A 6 63.50 -46.43 -10.87
C LEU A 6 62.58 -45.89 -9.77
N PRO A 7 62.62 -44.62 -9.47
CA PRO A 7 61.65 -43.99 -8.50
C PRO A 7 60.29 -43.75 -9.15
N ARG A 8 59.24 -44.14 -8.43
CA ARG A 8 57.81 -43.78 -8.75
C ARG A 8 57.53 -42.34 -8.33
N VAL A 9 57.22 -41.52 -9.32
CA VAL A 9 56.71 -40.20 -9.09
C VAL A 9 55.19 -40.33 -8.81
N LEU A 10 54.75 -39.94 -7.58
CA LEU A 10 53.37 -39.81 -7.21
C LEU A 10 52.87 -38.40 -7.67
N ALA A 11 51.98 -38.38 -8.65
CA ALA A 11 51.28 -37.17 -9.04
C ALA A 11 50.10 -36.99 -8.07
N ALA A 12 50.16 -35.95 -7.25
CA ALA A 12 49.04 -35.51 -6.43
C ALA A 12 48.06 -34.70 -7.30
N ALA A 13 46.90 -35.28 -7.59
CA ALA A 13 45.80 -34.55 -8.24
C ALA A 13 45.07 -33.71 -7.17
N GLY A 14 45.25 -32.41 -7.24
CA GLY A 14 44.52 -31.45 -6.42
C GLY A 14 43.09 -31.33 -6.93
N LEU A 15 42.14 -31.79 -6.12
CA LEU A 15 40.71 -31.60 -6.36
C LEU A 15 40.33 -30.17 -5.96
N VAL A 16 40.12 -29.28 -6.94
CA VAL A 16 39.56 -27.93 -6.70
C VAL A 16 38.06 -28.10 -6.56
N LEU A 17 37.53 -28.02 -5.33
CA LEU A 17 36.10 -27.87 -5.07
C LEU A 17 35.68 -26.43 -5.41
N ALA A 18 35.00 -26.27 -6.54
CA ALA A 18 34.28 -25.05 -6.83
C ALA A 18 32.98 -25.03 -6.00
N LEU A 19 32.94 -24.18 -4.99
CA LEU A 19 31.66 -23.83 -4.28
C LEU A 19 30.77 -23.03 -5.25
N PRO A 20 29.52 -23.44 -5.49
CA PRO A 20 28.57 -22.58 -6.17
C PRO A 20 28.26 -21.39 -5.25
N ALA A 21 28.55 -20.19 -5.72
CA ALA A 21 28.04 -18.98 -5.13
C ALA A 21 26.51 -19.01 -5.27
N LEU A 22 25.80 -19.19 -4.17
CA LEU A 22 24.35 -18.94 -4.08
C LEU A 22 24.17 -17.44 -4.30
N ALA A 23 23.81 -17.06 -5.53
CA ALA A 23 23.26 -15.75 -5.80
C ALA A 23 21.94 -15.67 -5.03
N GLY A 24 21.96 -15.05 -3.87
CA GLY A 24 20.77 -14.66 -3.14
C GLY A 24 19.97 -13.72 -4.03
N CYS A 25 18.80 -14.13 -4.50
CA CYS A 25 17.81 -13.22 -5.00
C CYS A 25 17.40 -12.34 -3.81
N SER A 26 18.01 -11.17 -3.67
CA SER A 26 17.45 -10.09 -2.91
C SER A 26 16.19 -9.70 -3.67
N THR A 27 15.02 -10.07 -3.16
CA THR A 27 13.77 -9.44 -3.52
C THR A 27 13.85 -8.02 -2.97
N SER A 28 14.39 -7.11 -3.79
CA SER A 28 14.25 -5.69 -3.52
C SER A 28 12.74 -5.39 -3.55
N VAL A 29 12.17 -5.06 -2.40
CA VAL A 29 10.89 -4.35 -2.34
C VAL A 29 11.07 -3.13 -3.25
N PRO A 30 10.15 -2.87 -4.20
CA PRO A 30 10.29 -1.69 -5.03
C PRO A 30 10.38 -0.47 -4.11
N ALA A 31 11.42 0.33 -4.31
CA ALA A 31 11.47 1.66 -3.72
C ALA A 31 10.17 2.39 -4.08
N VAL A 32 9.66 3.17 -3.13
CA VAL A 32 8.55 4.10 -3.37
C VAL A 32 8.85 4.82 -4.69
N ASP A 33 7.95 4.72 -5.66
CA ASP A 33 8.10 5.45 -6.90
C ASP A 33 8.22 6.94 -6.54
N PRO A 34 9.32 7.62 -6.91
CA PRO A 34 9.47 9.04 -6.57
C PRO A 34 8.27 9.80 -7.13
N VAL A 35 7.82 10.81 -6.37
CA VAL A 35 6.79 11.76 -6.83
C VAL A 35 7.07 12.08 -8.29
N ALA A 36 6.11 11.82 -9.17
CA ALA A 36 6.18 12.34 -10.53
C ALA A 36 6.41 13.84 -10.38
N SER A 37 7.60 14.33 -10.80
CA SER A 37 8.11 15.66 -10.48
C SER A 37 7.01 16.70 -10.58
N ALA A 38 6.46 17.15 -9.44
CA ALA A 38 5.39 18.12 -9.40
C ALA A 38 5.84 19.41 -10.11
N SER A 39 4.97 19.96 -10.93
CA SER A 39 5.22 21.27 -11.51
C SER A 39 5.12 22.35 -10.42
N PRO A 40 5.86 23.47 -10.52
CA PRO A 40 5.77 24.53 -9.52
C PRO A 40 4.31 24.97 -9.28
N GLY A 41 3.83 24.83 -8.04
CA GLY A 41 2.48 25.20 -7.63
C GLY A 41 1.40 24.15 -7.93
N GLN A 42 1.78 22.96 -8.38
CA GLN A 42 0.87 21.83 -8.51
C GLN A 42 0.74 21.16 -7.14
N PRO A 43 -0.49 20.99 -6.60
CA PRO A 43 -0.66 20.29 -5.33
C PRO A 43 -0.20 18.84 -5.41
N VAL A 44 0.44 18.36 -4.35
CA VAL A 44 0.86 16.96 -4.19
C VAL A 44 -0.17 16.23 -3.35
N ALA A 45 -0.76 15.16 -3.89
CA ALA A 45 -1.64 14.27 -3.17
C ALA A 45 -0.93 12.94 -2.88
N ALA A 46 -0.74 12.65 -1.61
CA ALA A 46 -0.17 11.39 -1.12
C ALA A 46 -1.27 10.40 -0.76
N PHE A 47 -1.03 9.12 -1.06
CA PHE A 47 -1.98 8.04 -0.83
C PHE A 47 -1.37 7.00 0.12
N TYR A 48 -1.97 6.85 1.30
CA TYR A 48 -1.61 5.83 2.27
C TYR A 48 -2.64 4.70 2.20
N GLY A 49 -2.29 3.61 1.53
CA GLY A 49 -3.23 2.52 1.25
C GLY A 49 -2.55 1.20 0.90
N ASP A 50 -3.38 0.26 0.52
CA ASP A 50 -3.02 -1.11 0.16
C ASP A 50 -3.10 -1.37 -1.36
N SER A 51 -3.38 -2.61 -1.75
CA SER A 51 -3.51 -3.03 -3.15
C SER A 51 -4.61 -2.30 -3.92
N TYR A 52 -5.69 -1.89 -3.25
CA TYR A 52 -6.77 -1.12 -3.87
C TYR A 52 -6.31 0.28 -4.29
N THR A 53 -5.44 0.87 -3.52
CA THR A 53 -4.89 2.20 -3.81
C THR A 53 -3.68 2.13 -4.72
N ARG A 54 -2.88 1.07 -4.58
CA ARG A 54 -1.81 0.78 -5.54
C ARG A 54 -2.33 0.51 -6.95
N GLY A 55 -3.55 -0.03 -7.09
CA GLY A 55 -4.17 -0.33 -8.37
C GLY A 55 -3.96 -1.75 -8.87
N THR A 56 -3.80 -2.72 -7.94
CA THR A 56 -3.69 -4.14 -8.29
C THR A 56 -4.96 -4.61 -8.99
N GLY A 57 -4.81 -5.23 -10.18
CA GLY A 57 -5.92 -5.62 -11.05
C GLY A 57 -6.23 -4.64 -12.18
N ALA A 58 -5.74 -3.40 -12.11
CA ALA A 58 -5.79 -2.49 -13.26
C ALA A 58 -4.84 -2.96 -14.38
N SER A 59 -5.25 -2.77 -15.63
CA SER A 59 -4.43 -3.12 -16.78
C SER A 59 -3.27 -2.15 -17.05
N ASP A 60 -3.37 -0.93 -16.51
CA ASP A 60 -2.36 0.12 -16.56
C ASP A 60 -2.43 0.94 -15.25
N PRO A 61 -1.29 1.34 -14.65
CA PRO A 61 -1.28 2.20 -13.45
C PRO A 61 -2.07 3.51 -13.62
N ALA A 62 -2.13 4.09 -14.80
CA ALA A 62 -2.93 5.28 -15.08
C ALA A 62 -4.45 5.05 -14.93
N LEU A 63 -4.91 3.78 -14.91
CA LEU A 63 -6.32 3.43 -14.78
C LEU A 63 -6.77 3.20 -13.34
N ARG A 64 -5.86 3.17 -12.37
CA ARG A 64 -6.20 3.08 -10.95
C ARG A 64 -6.93 4.35 -10.49
N TRP A 65 -7.75 4.25 -9.46
CA TRP A 65 -8.60 5.35 -9.02
C TRP A 65 -7.79 6.59 -8.58
N SER A 66 -6.64 6.39 -7.89
CA SER A 66 -5.78 7.49 -7.42
C SER A 66 -5.19 8.30 -8.57
N SER A 67 -4.67 7.64 -9.62
CA SER A 67 -4.12 8.32 -10.81
C SER A 67 -5.21 9.08 -11.58
N ARG A 68 -6.42 8.50 -11.72
CA ARG A 68 -7.57 9.18 -12.35
C ARG A 68 -7.97 10.45 -11.61
N ILE A 69 -8.04 10.40 -10.28
CA ILE A 69 -8.34 11.57 -9.45
C ILE A 69 -7.25 12.64 -9.58
N CYS A 70 -5.98 12.24 -9.55
CA CYS A 70 -4.87 13.18 -9.72
C CYS A 70 -4.89 13.84 -11.10
N GLU A 71 -5.15 13.09 -12.17
CA GLU A 71 -5.29 13.64 -13.53
C GLU A 71 -6.44 14.63 -13.61
N GLU A 72 -7.62 14.29 -13.11
CA GLU A 72 -8.82 15.13 -13.18
C GLU A 72 -8.67 16.42 -12.39
N ARG A 73 -8.04 16.37 -11.22
CA ARG A 73 -7.86 17.51 -10.32
C ARG A 73 -6.57 18.28 -10.53
N GLY A 74 -5.71 17.80 -11.45
CA GLY A 74 -4.41 18.41 -11.74
C GLY A 74 -3.43 18.29 -10.58
N TRP A 75 -3.53 17.24 -9.75
CA TRP A 75 -2.60 16.96 -8.65
C TRP A 75 -1.41 16.12 -9.11
N ALA A 76 -0.27 16.30 -8.45
CA ALA A 76 0.84 15.37 -8.56
C ALA A 76 0.59 14.17 -7.63
N GLU A 77 0.72 12.96 -8.15
CA GLU A 77 0.47 11.74 -7.37
C GLU A 77 1.73 11.28 -6.65
N LEU A 78 1.62 11.06 -5.32
CA LEU A 78 2.56 10.32 -4.50
C LEU A 78 1.84 9.07 -3.96
N ASN A 79 2.10 7.90 -4.55
CA ASN A 79 1.38 6.68 -4.18
C ASN A 79 2.33 5.55 -3.80
N PRO A 80 2.83 5.52 -2.54
CA PRO A 80 3.67 4.45 -2.02
C PRO A 80 2.90 3.21 -1.56
N SER A 81 1.59 3.11 -1.85
CA SER A 81 0.73 2.01 -1.39
C SER A 81 1.29 0.63 -1.75
N VAL A 82 1.11 -0.35 -0.85
CA VAL A 82 1.72 -1.69 -0.95
C VAL A 82 0.65 -2.78 -0.85
N ASP A 83 0.74 -3.79 -1.73
CA ASP A 83 -0.17 -4.93 -1.73
C ASP A 83 -0.16 -5.67 -0.39
N GLY A 84 -1.36 -5.95 0.12
CA GLY A 84 -1.53 -6.71 1.35
C GLY A 84 -1.15 -5.95 2.63
N LEU A 85 -0.83 -4.66 2.54
CA LEU A 85 -0.49 -3.84 3.69
C LEU A 85 -1.75 -3.50 4.50
N GLY A 86 -1.61 -3.46 5.81
CA GLY A 86 -2.55 -2.91 6.76
C GLY A 86 -1.84 -2.06 7.80
N TYR A 87 -2.58 -1.49 8.72
CA TYR A 87 -2.02 -0.77 9.87
C TYR A 87 -1.10 -1.67 10.70
N VAL A 88 -1.44 -2.96 10.83
CA VAL A 88 -0.63 -3.96 11.54
C VAL A 88 -0.22 -5.14 10.64
N ILE A 89 -1.03 -5.50 9.64
CA ILE A 89 -0.72 -6.60 8.74
C ILE A 89 0.40 -6.20 7.79
N ASN A 90 1.41 -7.06 7.69
CA ASN A 90 2.56 -6.93 6.80
C ASN A 90 3.42 -5.65 7.00
N ARG A 91 3.10 -4.77 7.96
CA ARG A 91 3.84 -3.52 8.19
C ARG A 91 5.34 -3.77 8.40
N GLY A 92 5.72 -4.79 9.15
CA GLY A 92 7.12 -5.15 9.37
C GLY A 92 7.83 -5.82 8.20
N LEU A 93 7.14 -6.11 7.08
CA LEU A 93 7.73 -6.73 5.89
C LEU A 93 8.19 -5.69 4.84
N ILE A 94 7.70 -4.47 4.92
CA ILE A 94 8.18 -3.34 4.14
C ILE A 94 9.40 -2.76 4.85
N GLY A 95 10.48 -2.51 4.10
CA GLY A 95 11.77 -2.09 4.66
C GLY A 95 11.81 -0.66 5.22
N GLU A 96 10.69 0.07 5.13
CA GLU A 96 10.53 1.46 5.58
C GLU A 96 9.14 1.68 6.17
N ASP A 97 8.98 2.72 6.99
CA ASP A 97 7.67 3.17 7.47
C ASP A 97 7.04 4.12 6.44
N LEU A 98 5.87 3.74 5.89
CA LEU A 98 5.22 4.56 4.85
C LEU A 98 4.65 5.87 5.39
N VAL A 99 4.30 5.94 6.68
CA VAL A 99 3.86 7.19 7.30
C VAL A 99 5.02 8.18 7.31
N GLU A 100 6.20 7.75 7.80
CA GLU A 100 7.41 8.57 7.79
C GLU A 100 7.83 8.96 6.37
N ALA A 101 7.74 8.03 5.40
CA ALA A 101 8.08 8.29 4.01
C ALA A 101 7.14 9.35 3.37
N ILE A 102 5.84 9.29 3.65
CA ILE A 102 4.87 10.30 3.17
C ILE A 102 5.10 11.64 3.85
N VAL A 103 5.33 11.66 5.15
CA VAL A 103 5.61 12.90 5.91
C VAL A 103 6.85 13.61 5.36
N ALA A 104 7.90 12.87 5.00
CA ALA A 104 9.14 13.44 4.46
C ALA A 104 8.96 14.15 3.11
N GLU A 105 7.90 13.85 2.35
CA GLU A 105 7.59 14.48 1.06
C GLU A 105 6.74 15.75 1.20
N GLU A 106 6.29 16.10 2.40
CA GLU A 106 5.49 17.31 2.71
C GLU A 106 4.33 17.54 1.72
N PRO A 107 3.41 16.56 1.51
CA PRO A 107 2.31 16.69 0.56
C PRO A 107 1.29 17.74 1.01
N ASP A 108 0.53 18.31 0.05
CA ASP A 108 -0.58 19.22 0.32
C ASP A 108 -1.85 18.49 0.77
N ILE A 109 -2.00 17.23 0.35
CA ILE A 109 -3.16 16.37 0.63
C ILE A 109 -2.67 14.97 0.99
N VAL A 110 -3.22 14.38 2.05
CA VAL A 110 -3.01 12.96 2.39
C VAL A 110 -4.37 12.25 2.36
N ILE A 111 -4.47 11.20 1.53
CA ILE A 111 -5.67 10.36 1.43
C ILE A 111 -5.34 8.98 1.99
N VAL A 112 -5.99 8.62 3.10
CA VAL A 112 -5.81 7.35 3.81
C VAL A 112 -6.94 6.41 3.45
N THR A 113 -6.62 5.19 2.97
CA THR A 113 -7.60 4.14 2.60
C THR A 113 -7.24 2.79 3.21
N MET A 114 -6.41 2.79 4.24
CA MET A 114 -5.88 1.60 4.90
C MET A 114 -6.95 0.91 5.74
N GLY A 115 -6.82 -0.42 5.97
CA GLY A 115 -7.63 -1.16 6.93
C GLY A 115 -8.27 -2.45 6.41
N LEU A 116 -8.42 -2.62 5.08
CA LEU A 116 -9.02 -3.82 4.49
C LEU A 116 -8.29 -5.10 4.94
N ASN A 117 -6.95 -5.10 4.85
CA ASN A 117 -6.13 -6.27 5.18
C ASN A 117 -6.10 -6.57 6.68
N ASP A 118 -6.36 -5.58 7.52
CA ASP A 118 -6.36 -5.77 8.98
C ASP A 118 -7.53 -6.63 9.47
N ASN A 119 -8.54 -6.88 8.61
CA ASN A 119 -9.54 -7.90 8.88
C ASN A 119 -8.92 -9.27 9.23
N PHE A 120 -7.76 -9.61 8.65
CA PHE A 120 -7.03 -10.85 8.94
C PHE A 120 -6.28 -10.83 10.28
N ALA A 121 -6.14 -9.67 10.93
CA ALA A 121 -5.57 -9.52 12.26
C ALA A 121 -6.64 -9.69 13.37
N MET A 122 -7.90 -9.65 13.01
CA MET A 122 -9.01 -9.69 13.96
C MET A 122 -9.42 -11.12 14.33
N PRO A 123 -9.81 -11.40 15.58
CA PRO A 123 -9.74 -10.44 16.72
C PRO A 123 -8.39 -10.44 17.46
N ASP A 124 -7.43 -11.27 17.06
CA ASP A 124 -6.24 -11.62 17.84
C ASP A 124 -5.33 -10.41 18.12
N ARG A 125 -5.29 -9.44 17.19
CA ARG A 125 -4.48 -8.21 17.31
C ARG A 125 -5.35 -6.95 17.42
N ALA A 126 -6.58 -7.06 17.88
CA ALA A 126 -7.55 -5.97 17.91
C ALA A 126 -7.04 -4.71 18.62
N ALA A 127 -6.45 -4.84 19.82
CA ALA A 127 -5.94 -3.70 20.57
C ALA A 127 -4.74 -3.03 19.91
N GLU A 128 -3.85 -3.83 19.30
CA GLU A 128 -2.69 -3.32 18.55
C GLU A 128 -3.16 -2.57 17.29
N LEU A 129 -4.18 -3.09 16.63
CA LEU A 129 -4.74 -2.47 15.44
C LEU A 129 -5.40 -1.12 15.77
N GLU A 130 -6.22 -1.05 16.82
CA GLU A 130 -6.85 0.18 17.27
C GLU A 130 -5.82 1.25 17.64
N GLU A 131 -4.72 0.87 18.31
CA GLU A 131 -3.60 1.75 18.62
C GLU A 131 -2.89 2.24 17.35
N ALA A 132 -2.54 1.34 16.42
CA ALA A 132 -1.85 1.68 15.20
C ALA A 132 -2.66 2.63 14.29
N ILE A 133 -3.98 2.47 14.21
CA ILE A 133 -4.87 3.40 13.48
C ILE A 133 -4.76 4.81 14.06
N ARG A 134 -4.84 4.95 15.39
CA ARG A 134 -4.72 6.25 16.06
C ARG A 134 -3.36 6.88 15.88
N ASP A 135 -2.30 6.08 16.04
CA ASP A 135 -0.92 6.57 15.95
C ASP A 135 -0.60 7.08 14.54
N ASP A 136 -0.99 6.34 13.48
CA ASP A 136 -0.73 6.76 12.11
C ASP A 136 -1.47 8.06 11.76
N LEU A 137 -2.77 8.17 12.11
CA LEU A 137 -3.54 9.37 11.82
C LEU A 137 -3.08 10.57 12.65
N ALA A 138 -2.70 10.35 13.92
CA ALA A 138 -2.12 11.39 14.76
C ALA A 138 -0.79 11.90 14.18
N THR A 139 0.07 10.99 13.71
CA THR A 139 1.35 11.35 13.08
C THR A 139 1.13 12.23 11.85
N PHE A 140 0.21 11.87 10.95
CA PHE A 140 -0.09 12.71 9.80
C PHE A 140 -0.59 14.10 10.22
N ALA A 141 -1.50 14.18 11.18
CA ALA A 141 -2.06 15.46 11.63
C ALA A 141 -1.03 16.35 12.34
N GLU A 142 -0.11 15.76 13.12
CA GLU A 142 0.90 16.47 13.89
C GLU A 142 2.07 16.93 13.01
N GLU A 143 2.56 16.07 12.10
CA GLU A 143 3.73 16.36 11.28
C GLU A 143 3.39 17.12 9.99
N LEU A 144 2.12 17.06 9.53
CA LEU A 144 1.64 17.74 8.32
C LEU A 144 0.47 18.70 8.64
N PRO A 145 0.66 19.70 9.54
CA PRO A 145 -0.45 20.56 10.00
C PRO A 145 -1.08 21.44 8.91
N ASP A 146 -0.38 21.65 7.80
CA ASP A 146 -0.85 22.44 6.65
C ASP A 146 -1.47 21.56 5.55
N ALA A 147 -1.28 20.24 5.59
CA ALA A 147 -1.87 19.31 4.65
C ALA A 147 -3.34 19.03 4.96
N ARG A 148 -4.14 18.79 3.92
CA ARG A 148 -5.49 18.31 4.09
C ARG A 148 -5.49 16.80 4.30
N LEU A 149 -5.84 16.34 5.50
CA LEU A 149 -5.95 14.93 5.82
C LEU A 149 -7.39 14.44 5.55
N ILE A 150 -7.51 13.45 4.65
CA ILE A 150 -8.76 12.83 4.25
C ILE A 150 -8.65 11.34 4.54
N VAL A 151 -9.51 10.84 5.39
CA VAL A 151 -9.58 9.42 5.77
C VAL A 151 -10.82 8.82 5.12
N VAL A 152 -10.63 7.73 4.41
CA VAL A 152 -11.69 7.02 3.69
C VAL A 152 -11.98 5.73 4.43
N GLU A 153 -13.25 5.43 4.60
CA GLU A 153 -13.67 4.11 5.09
C GLU A 153 -12.99 3.01 4.28
N PRO A 154 -12.33 2.01 4.92
CA PRO A 154 -11.66 0.92 4.22
C PRO A 154 -12.55 0.25 3.17
N PHE A 155 -12.02 0.05 1.98
CA PHE A 155 -12.74 -0.65 0.90
C PHE A 155 -13.07 -2.09 1.27
N TRP A 156 -14.12 -2.65 0.65
CA TRP A 156 -14.43 -4.06 0.75
C TRP A 156 -14.97 -4.59 -0.59
N HIS A 157 -14.64 -5.83 -0.92
CA HIS A 157 -14.88 -6.41 -2.26
C HIS A 157 -16.14 -7.28 -2.37
N LEU A 158 -16.75 -7.65 -1.25
CA LEU A 158 -17.92 -8.52 -1.23
C LEU A 158 -19.14 -7.79 -0.66
N ASP A 159 -20.34 -8.26 -1.07
CA ASP A 159 -21.61 -7.76 -0.53
C ASP A 159 -21.74 -8.05 0.97
N GLU A 160 -21.25 -9.20 1.42
CA GLU A 160 -21.24 -9.57 2.83
C GLU A 160 -19.94 -9.13 3.48
N ARG A 161 -20.07 -8.27 4.50
CA ARG A 161 -18.94 -7.77 5.29
C ARG A 161 -18.86 -8.52 6.63
N PRO A 162 -17.68 -9.06 6.99
CA PRO A 162 -17.46 -9.58 8.33
C PRO A 162 -17.66 -8.49 9.41
N ALA A 163 -18.10 -8.87 10.60
CA ALA A 163 -18.27 -7.93 11.71
C ALA A 163 -16.96 -7.18 12.07
N SER A 164 -15.81 -7.81 11.84
CA SER A 164 -14.49 -7.20 12.01
C SER A 164 -14.27 -5.98 11.12
N VAL A 165 -14.76 -5.99 9.88
CA VAL A 165 -14.67 -4.83 8.98
C VAL A 165 -15.47 -3.66 9.55
N GLY A 166 -16.69 -3.90 10.06
CA GLY A 166 -17.46 -2.85 10.75
C GLY A 166 -16.72 -2.27 11.95
N THR A 167 -16.09 -3.13 12.77
CA THR A 167 -15.30 -2.67 13.91
C THR A 167 -14.10 -1.82 13.48
N ILE A 168 -13.39 -2.23 12.42
CA ILE A 168 -12.27 -1.45 11.87
C ILE A 168 -12.75 -0.11 11.35
N ASN A 169 -13.86 -0.07 10.61
CA ASN A 169 -14.46 1.16 10.12
C ASN A 169 -14.78 2.13 11.27
N ASP A 170 -15.38 1.63 12.36
CA ASP A 170 -15.70 2.45 13.54
C ASP A 170 -14.44 3.05 14.19
N TRP A 171 -13.32 2.28 14.25
CA TRP A 171 -12.06 2.77 14.79
C TRP A 171 -11.40 3.82 13.89
N VAL A 172 -11.41 3.58 12.57
CA VAL A 172 -10.86 4.52 11.57
C VAL A 172 -11.65 5.83 11.60
N GLU A 173 -13.00 5.78 11.65
CA GLU A 173 -13.84 6.96 11.78
C GLU A 173 -13.56 7.72 13.07
N SER A 174 -13.50 7.00 14.21
CA SER A 174 -13.22 7.62 15.51
C SER A 174 -11.86 8.33 15.52
N ALA A 175 -10.82 7.66 15.01
CA ALA A 175 -9.48 8.23 14.96
C ALA A 175 -9.40 9.44 14.01
N ALA A 176 -10.09 9.41 12.87
CA ALA A 176 -10.19 10.55 11.95
C ALA A 176 -10.85 11.76 12.64
N GLN A 177 -11.95 11.54 13.40
CA GLN A 177 -12.63 12.58 14.16
C GLN A 177 -11.73 13.16 15.25
N ASP A 178 -10.97 12.31 15.97
CA ASP A 178 -10.08 12.73 17.05
C ASP A 178 -8.99 13.70 16.57
N VAL A 179 -8.51 13.55 15.33
CA VAL A 179 -7.48 14.42 14.73
C VAL A 179 -8.07 15.55 13.87
N GLY A 180 -9.40 15.60 13.71
CA GLY A 180 -10.07 16.62 12.90
C GLY A 180 -9.91 16.44 11.40
N ALA A 181 -9.63 15.22 10.94
CA ALA A 181 -9.57 14.89 9.52
C ALA A 181 -10.96 14.83 8.88
N ASP A 182 -11.04 15.08 7.57
CA ASP A 182 -12.24 14.79 6.80
C ASP A 182 -12.44 13.27 6.71
N TYR A 183 -13.68 12.78 6.90
CA TYR A 183 -13.99 11.36 6.80
C TYR A 183 -14.99 11.09 5.69
N ILE A 184 -14.64 10.16 4.79
CA ILE A 184 -15.50 9.68 3.71
C ILE A 184 -16.05 8.31 4.11
N THR A 185 -17.35 8.24 4.39
CA THR A 185 -18.06 7.03 4.80
C THR A 185 -18.63 6.25 3.61
N GLY A 186 -18.93 4.97 3.80
CA GLY A 186 -19.63 4.10 2.85
C GLY A 186 -18.74 3.51 1.76
N ALA A 187 -17.44 3.75 1.76
CA ALA A 187 -16.54 3.22 0.74
C ALA A 187 -16.45 1.68 0.74
N SER A 188 -16.72 1.04 1.86
CA SER A 188 -16.79 -0.42 1.96
C SER A 188 -17.98 -1.03 1.18
N GLU A 189 -18.92 -0.20 0.71
CA GLU A 189 -20.07 -0.63 -0.09
C GLU A 189 -19.96 -0.26 -1.59
N TRP A 190 -18.89 0.45 -1.98
CA TRP A 190 -18.80 0.98 -3.35
C TRP A 190 -18.69 -0.10 -4.41
N MET A 191 -18.22 -1.28 -4.07
CA MET A 191 -18.11 -2.44 -4.96
C MET A 191 -19.31 -3.40 -4.87
N ALA A 192 -20.22 -3.19 -3.90
CA ALA A 192 -21.34 -4.08 -3.64
C ALA A 192 -22.30 -4.20 -4.83
N GLY A 193 -22.71 -5.43 -5.15
CA GLY A 193 -23.62 -5.74 -6.26
C GLY A 193 -22.96 -5.74 -7.65
N HIS A 194 -21.64 -5.55 -7.74
CA HIS A 194 -20.92 -5.40 -9.00
C HIS A 194 -19.76 -6.42 -9.15
N PRO A 195 -20.04 -7.74 -9.17
CA PRO A 195 -18.99 -8.74 -9.33
C PRO A 195 -18.22 -8.59 -10.65
N GLU A 196 -18.81 -7.97 -11.69
CA GLU A 196 -18.16 -7.66 -12.95
C GLU A 196 -17.05 -6.59 -12.85
N TRP A 197 -17.01 -5.82 -11.76
CA TRP A 197 -15.95 -4.85 -11.49
C TRP A 197 -14.70 -5.47 -10.87
N LEU A 198 -14.75 -6.76 -10.53
CA LEU A 198 -13.58 -7.46 -10.00
C LEU A 198 -12.71 -8.01 -11.13
N SER A 199 -11.43 -8.05 -10.90
CA SER A 199 -10.46 -8.71 -11.76
C SER A 199 -10.60 -10.25 -11.68
N ILE A 200 -9.79 -10.98 -12.43
CA ILE A 200 -9.86 -12.44 -12.50
C ILE A 200 -9.61 -13.13 -11.14
N ASP A 201 -8.97 -12.44 -10.20
CA ASP A 201 -8.70 -12.98 -8.86
C ASP A 201 -9.92 -12.91 -7.92
N GLY A 202 -10.97 -12.19 -8.32
CA GLY A 202 -12.21 -12.03 -7.55
C GLY A 202 -12.07 -11.20 -6.29
N VAL A 203 -10.98 -10.45 -6.14
CA VAL A 203 -10.65 -9.61 -4.97
C VAL A 203 -10.42 -8.16 -5.36
N HIS A 204 -9.52 -7.92 -6.32
CA HIS A 204 -9.14 -6.57 -6.71
C HIS A 204 -10.04 -6.02 -7.82
N PRO A 205 -10.28 -4.70 -7.84
CA PRO A 205 -11.00 -4.08 -8.94
C PRO A 205 -10.28 -4.25 -10.29
N ASN A 206 -11.04 -4.39 -11.36
CA ASN A 206 -10.56 -4.23 -12.73
C ASN A 206 -10.65 -2.74 -13.14
N ASP A 207 -10.36 -2.44 -14.42
CA ASP A 207 -10.39 -1.07 -14.93
C ASP A 207 -11.75 -0.37 -14.77
N GLU A 208 -12.86 -1.13 -14.90
CA GLU A 208 -14.23 -0.60 -14.71
C GLU A 208 -14.51 -0.35 -13.22
N GLY A 209 -14.10 -1.26 -12.33
CA GLY A 209 -14.19 -1.10 -10.89
C GLY A 209 -13.39 0.12 -10.41
N TYR A 210 -12.17 0.29 -10.89
CA TYR A 210 -11.37 1.48 -10.58
C TYR A 210 -11.98 2.78 -11.11
N ALA A 211 -12.60 2.76 -12.29
CA ALA A 211 -13.31 3.91 -12.80
C ALA A 211 -14.53 4.27 -11.93
N ALA A 212 -15.26 3.27 -11.43
CA ALA A 212 -16.38 3.47 -10.52
C ALA A 212 -15.94 4.04 -9.17
N ILE A 213 -14.85 3.51 -8.59
CA ILE A 213 -14.25 4.05 -7.37
C ILE A 213 -13.81 5.49 -7.58
N ALA A 214 -13.12 5.81 -8.69
CA ALA A 214 -12.68 7.17 -9.00
C ALA A 214 -13.86 8.14 -9.09
N THR A 215 -14.95 7.76 -9.76
CA THR A 215 -16.16 8.60 -9.88
C THR A 215 -16.76 8.91 -8.50
N ARG A 216 -16.90 7.90 -7.64
CA ARG A 216 -17.45 8.09 -6.29
C ARG A 216 -16.51 8.92 -5.42
N MET A 217 -15.20 8.67 -5.51
CA MET A 217 -14.21 9.46 -4.79
C MET A 217 -14.24 10.93 -5.20
N ASP A 218 -14.35 11.21 -6.51
CA ASP A 218 -14.46 12.58 -7.03
C ASP A 218 -15.71 13.30 -6.50
N GLU A 219 -16.85 12.61 -6.44
CA GLU A 219 -18.08 13.13 -5.85
C GLU A 219 -17.90 13.49 -4.36
N GLU A 220 -17.23 12.64 -3.58
CA GLU A 220 -16.98 12.88 -2.15
C GLU A 220 -15.97 14.02 -1.95
N LEU A 221 -14.86 14.04 -2.70
CA LEU A 221 -13.89 15.14 -2.65
C LEU A 221 -14.53 16.48 -3.03
N THR A 222 -15.43 16.48 -4.01
CA THR A 222 -16.20 17.70 -4.39
C THR A 222 -17.09 18.20 -3.24
N LYS A 223 -17.74 17.31 -2.47
CA LYS A 223 -18.52 17.69 -1.27
C LYS A 223 -17.64 18.30 -0.18
N LEU A 224 -16.39 17.88 -0.10
CA LEU A 224 -15.36 18.43 0.80
C LEU A 224 -14.79 19.78 0.31
N GLY A 225 -15.16 20.24 -0.88
CA GLY A 225 -14.73 21.51 -1.45
C GLY A 225 -13.35 21.46 -2.12
N LEU A 226 -12.95 20.29 -2.54
CA LEU A 226 -11.73 20.03 -3.30
C LEU A 226 -12.02 19.93 -4.78
#